data_aada14afab96d79a56d450690305cef0
#
_entry.id   aada14afab96d79a56d450690305cef0
#
_cell.length_a   1.000
_cell.length_b   1.000
_cell.length_c   1.000
_cell.angle_alpha   90.00
_cell.angle_beta   90.00
_cell.angle_gamma   90.00
#
_symmetry.space_group_name_H-M   'P 1'
#
loop_
_entity.id
_entity.type
_entity.pdbx_description
1 polymer ?
#
loop_
_entity_poly.entity_id
_entity_poly.type
_entity_poly.pdbx_seq_one_letter_code
_entity_poly.pdbx_strand_id
1 'polypeptide(L)'
;MAKIQMITPLVEMDGDEMTRILWKMIKDELILPFVDLKSEYYDLGLKHRDETDDKVTVESANATKRLGVAVKCATITPNAARVKEYDLKEMWKSPNGTIRAILDGTVFRKPILVKGIEPNVRTWKKPITIARHAYGDIYKNTEMIIDGPGKVELVFTDSKGNEKRSLVHEFKGAGIAQGVHNLDASIESFARACFEYALSQKEDLWFATKDTISKQYDHTFKDIFEEIYEAEYRERFEKQNISYFYTLIDDAVARVMKSEGGFIWACKNYDGDVMSDMLSSAFGSLAMMTSVLVSPDGCYEYEAAHGTVQRHYYKYLKGESTSSNSVATIFAWSGALRKRGELDNLPDLVDFANRLEKATLDTIESGKMTGDLGAISNLENIQILNSEEFIHEIAKKLN
;
A
#
# COMPACT_ATOMS: atom_id res chain seq x y z
N MET A 1 -32.83 7.88 6.48
CA MET A 1 -32.69 6.46 6.89
C MET A 1 -32.02 6.39 8.25
N ALA A 2 -32.24 5.34 9.05
CA ALA A 2 -31.45 5.12 10.26
C ALA A 2 -30.01 4.82 9.87
N LYS A 3 -29.03 5.33 10.64
CA LYS A 3 -27.63 5.05 10.38
C LYS A 3 -27.28 3.61 10.71
N ILE A 4 -26.39 3.02 9.93
CA ILE A 4 -25.83 1.69 10.19
C ILE A 4 -24.99 1.75 11.46
N GLN A 5 -25.32 0.92 12.44
CA GLN A 5 -24.65 0.89 13.74
C GLN A 5 -23.45 -0.02 13.69
N MET A 6 -22.25 0.53 13.84
CA MET A 6 -21.04 -0.29 13.99
C MET A 6 -21.00 -0.94 15.38
N ILE A 7 -20.47 -2.17 15.48
CA ILE A 7 -20.28 -2.90 16.75
C ILE A 7 -18.90 -2.59 17.30
N THR A 8 -17.87 -3.03 16.58
CA THR A 8 -16.48 -2.83 16.96
C THR A 8 -15.89 -1.60 16.26
N PRO A 9 -15.13 -0.75 16.95
CA PRO A 9 -14.45 0.35 16.30
C PRO A 9 -13.37 -0.14 15.34
N LEU A 10 -13.06 0.69 14.34
CA LEU A 10 -11.82 0.57 13.57
C LEU A 10 -10.80 1.62 14.03
N VAL A 11 -9.52 1.42 13.69
CA VAL A 11 -8.48 2.43 13.91
C VAL A 11 -8.52 3.44 12.77
N GLU A 12 -8.66 4.71 13.12
CA GLU A 12 -8.59 5.81 12.17
C GLU A 12 -7.29 6.57 12.36
N MET A 13 -6.42 6.54 11.33
CA MET A 13 -5.14 7.24 11.32
C MET A 13 -5.24 8.42 10.36
N ASP A 14 -5.40 9.62 10.89
CA ASP A 14 -5.41 10.86 10.09
C ASP A 14 -4.00 11.22 9.64
N GLY A 15 -3.88 12.11 8.65
CA GLY A 15 -2.59 12.39 8.01
C GLY A 15 -2.32 13.87 7.79
N ASP A 16 -1.74 14.19 6.62
CA ASP A 16 -1.21 15.51 6.33
C ASP A 16 -1.79 16.14 5.05
N GLU A 17 -1.64 17.44 4.95
CA GLU A 17 -1.80 18.28 3.75
C GLU A 17 -3.15 18.10 3.05
N MET A 18 -3.18 18.03 1.71
CA MET A 18 -4.43 17.97 0.96
C MET A 18 -5.22 16.69 1.24
N THR A 19 -4.53 15.58 1.51
CA THR A 19 -5.21 14.33 1.84
C THR A 19 -5.98 14.39 3.16
N ARG A 20 -5.51 15.14 4.16
CA ARG A 20 -6.25 15.42 5.39
C ARG A 20 -7.54 16.22 5.13
N ILE A 21 -7.49 17.18 4.22
CA ILE A 21 -8.67 17.93 3.81
C ILE A 21 -9.71 17.02 3.14
N LEU A 22 -9.26 16.20 2.18
CA LEU A 22 -10.11 15.21 1.52
C LEU A 22 -10.68 14.16 2.49
N TRP A 23 -9.86 13.73 3.45
CA TRP A 23 -10.26 12.78 4.50
C TRP A 23 -11.48 13.27 5.28
N LYS A 24 -11.42 14.53 5.71
CA LYS A 24 -12.55 15.16 6.41
C LYS A 24 -13.79 15.25 5.53
N MET A 25 -13.66 15.70 4.27
CA MET A 25 -14.81 15.81 3.33
C MET A 25 -15.45 14.44 3.09
N ILE A 26 -14.65 13.39 2.86
CA ILE A 26 -15.13 12.02 2.66
C ILE A 26 -15.94 11.55 3.88
N LYS A 27 -15.40 11.75 5.08
CA LYS A 27 -16.12 11.38 6.30
C LYS A 27 -17.44 12.12 6.43
N ASP A 28 -17.43 13.44 6.28
CA ASP A 28 -18.59 14.29 6.53
C ASP A 28 -19.71 14.05 5.51
N GLU A 29 -19.38 13.86 4.23
CA GLU A 29 -20.37 13.75 3.16
C GLU A 29 -20.72 12.32 2.75
N LEU A 30 -19.76 11.38 2.80
CA LEU A 30 -19.95 10.05 2.26
C LEU A 30 -20.12 8.96 3.34
N ILE A 31 -19.65 9.16 4.57
CA ILE A 31 -19.68 8.12 5.61
C ILE A 31 -20.65 8.45 6.74
N LEU A 32 -20.43 9.57 7.42
CA LEU A 32 -21.20 9.95 8.62
C LEU A 32 -22.71 10.12 8.39
N PRO A 33 -23.22 10.49 7.21
CA PRO A 33 -24.66 10.51 6.96
C PRO A 33 -25.32 9.11 7.03
N PHE A 34 -24.56 8.05 6.71
CA PHE A 34 -25.06 6.69 6.55
C PHE A 34 -24.65 5.73 7.68
N VAL A 35 -23.48 5.96 8.28
CA VAL A 35 -22.89 5.09 9.29
C VAL A 35 -22.70 5.83 10.60
N ASP A 36 -23.08 5.21 11.70
CA ASP A 36 -22.69 5.61 13.06
C ASP A 36 -21.27 5.09 13.29
N LEU A 37 -20.31 5.87 12.75
CA LEU A 37 -18.90 5.48 12.70
C LEU A 37 -18.30 5.43 14.10
N LYS A 38 -17.82 4.25 14.47
CA LYS A 38 -16.99 4.05 15.66
C LYS A 38 -15.54 3.94 15.23
N SER A 39 -14.70 4.88 15.66
CA SER A 39 -13.26 4.85 15.39
C SER A 39 -12.46 5.17 16.64
N GLU A 40 -11.31 4.54 16.77
CA GLU A 40 -10.24 4.93 17.67
C GLU A 40 -9.28 5.81 16.87
N TYR A 41 -9.34 7.12 17.11
CA TYR A 41 -8.69 8.13 16.28
C TYR A 41 -7.26 8.41 16.72
N TYR A 42 -6.33 8.43 15.75
CA TYR A 42 -4.93 8.79 15.92
C TYR A 42 -4.55 9.85 14.89
N ASP A 43 -4.08 11.00 15.35
CA ASP A 43 -3.55 12.06 14.48
C ASP A 43 -2.09 11.74 14.13
N LEU A 44 -1.84 11.21 12.92
CA LEU A 44 -0.50 11.00 12.38
C LEU A 44 0.03 12.20 11.57
N GLY A 45 -0.61 13.36 11.69
CA GLY A 45 -0.09 14.60 11.13
C GLY A 45 1.29 14.94 11.68
N LEU A 46 2.17 15.46 10.83
CA LEU A 46 3.59 15.64 11.13
C LEU A 46 3.85 16.45 12.40
N LYS A 47 3.04 17.49 12.69
CA LYS A 47 3.17 18.29 13.91
C LYS A 47 2.86 17.48 15.17
N HIS A 48 1.77 16.73 15.17
CA HIS A 48 1.39 15.93 16.33
C HIS A 48 2.36 14.75 16.55
N ARG A 49 2.90 14.18 15.48
CA ARG A 49 3.98 13.20 15.59
C ARG A 49 5.23 13.79 16.23
N ASP A 50 5.60 15.02 15.87
CA ASP A 50 6.72 15.74 16.48
C ASP A 50 6.48 16.04 17.96
N GLU A 51 5.27 16.46 18.32
CA GLU A 51 4.87 16.71 19.72
C GLU A 51 4.96 15.45 20.59
N THR A 52 4.60 14.29 20.02
CA THR A 52 4.55 12.99 20.73
C THR A 52 5.84 12.16 20.59
N ASP A 53 6.90 12.72 20.00
CA ASP A 53 8.14 12.00 19.67
C ASP A 53 7.85 10.72 18.87
N ASP A 54 6.94 10.83 17.89
CA ASP A 54 6.42 9.76 17.01
C ASP A 54 5.77 8.56 17.74
N LYS A 55 5.47 8.68 19.02
CA LYS A 55 4.82 7.61 19.82
C LYS A 55 3.42 7.30 19.30
N VAL A 56 2.69 8.30 18.81
CA VAL A 56 1.35 8.14 18.26
C VAL A 56 1.33 7.14 17.08
N THR A 57 2.39 7.08 16.26
CA THR A 57 2.52 6.10 15.18
C THR A 57 2.62 4.67 15.72
N VAL A 58 3.39 4.45 16.78
CA VAL A 58 3.52 3.14 17.45
C VAL A 58 2.21 2.73 18.12
N GLU A 59 1.55 3.68 18.79
CA GLU A 59 0.26 3.46 19.46
C GLU A 59 -0.83 3.06 18.46
N SER A 60 -0.92 3.74 17.31
CA SER A 60 -1.89 3.43 16.25
C SER A 60 -1.67 2.03 15.64
N ALA A 61 -0.42 1.63 15.45
CA ALA A 61 -0.08 0.27 14.97
C ALA A 61 -0.48 -0.81 15.99
N ASN A 62 -0.23 -0.57 17.28
CA ASN A 62 -0.64 -1.49 18.35
C ASN A 62 -2.17 -1.55 18.51
N ALA A 63 -2.87 -0.42 18.33
CA ALA A 63 -4.32 -0.41 18.29
C ALA A 63 -4.86 -1.22 17.09
N THR A 64 -4.19 -1.17 15.94
CA THR A 64 -4.54 -1.99 14.77
C THR A 64 -4.43 -3.47 15.06
N LYS A 65 -3.39 -3.92 15.77
CA LYS A 65 -3.29 -5.32 16.25
C LYS A 65 -4.46 -5.71 17.14
N ARG A 66 -4.90 -4.83 18.01
CA ARG A 66 -5.99 -5.08 18.96
C ARG A 66 -7.37 -5.08 18.31
N LEU A 67 -7.63 -4.17 17.38
CA LEU A 67 -8.94 -3.97 16.75
C LEU A 67 -9.10 -4.71 15.41
N GLY A 68 -8.00 -5.14 14.81
CA GLY A 68 -7.96 -5.93 13.58
C GLY A 68 -8.11 -5.18 12.28
N VAL A 69 -8.65 -3.94 12.30
CA VAL A 69 -8.86 -3.14 11.09
C VAL A 69 -8.49 -1.68 11.32
N ALA A 70 -7.69 -1.14 10.41
CA ALA A 70 -7.35 0.28 10.37
C ALA A 70 -7.61 0.89 9.00
N VAL A 71 -7.85 2.20 8.97
CA VAL A 71 -7.83 3.02 7.78
C VAL A 71 -6.89 4.20 8.00
N LYS A 72 -6.02 4.46 7.03
CA LYS A 72 -4.93 5.42 7.17
C LYS A 72 -4.92 6.45 6.04
N CYS A 73 -4.85 7.71 6.43
CA CYS A 73 -4.58 8.84 5.54
C CYS A 73 -3.08 8.91 5.18
N ALA A 74 -2.76 9.57 4.08
CA ALA A 74 -1.37 9.78 3.69
C ALA A 74 -0.65 10.72 4.66
N THR A 75 0.60 10.41 4.97
CA THR A 75 1.42 11.10 5.96
C THR A 75 2.74 11.59 5.35
N ILE A 76 3.29 12.68 5.86
CA ILE A 76 4.60 13.20 5.45
C ILE A 76 5.71 12.36 6.07
N THR A 77 6.66 11.89 5.24
CA THR A 77 7.98 11.48 5.70
C THR A 77 8.91 12.68 5.51
N PRO A 78 9.36 13.35 6.58
CA PRO A 78 10.10 14.60 6.45
C PRO A 78 11.52 14.37 5.90
N ASN A 79 11.94 15.25 5.01
CA ASN A 79 13.32 15.47 4.63
C ASN A 79 13.85 16.76 5.29
N ALA A 80 15.11 17.12 5.08
CA ALA A 80 15.74 18.29 5.68
C ALA A 80 14.96 19.61 5.40
N ALA A 81 14.34 19.76 4.22
CA ALA A 81 13.52 20.92 3.89
C ALA A 81 12.24 20.95 4.74
N ARG A 82 11.57 19.81 4.93
CA ARG A 82 10.37 19.67 5.75
C ARG A 82 10.66 19.88 7.24
N VAL A 83 11.81 19.41 7.74
CA VAL A 83 12.25 19.68 9.12
C VAL A 83 12.29 21.19 9.38
N LYS A 84 12.88 21.96 8.45
CA LYS A 84 12.95 23.42 8.55
C LYS A 84 11.58 24.10 8.37
N GLU A 85 10.77 23.63 7.43
CA GLU A 85 9.44 24.20 7.13
C GLU A 85 8.46 24.06 8.31
N TYR A 86 8.47 22.92 8.97
CA TYR A 86 7.56 22.59 10.08
C TYR A 86 8.16 22.85 11.45
N ASP A 87 9.43 23.31 11.53
CA ASP A 87 10.17 23.54 12.78
C ASP A 87 10.20 22.28 13.67
N LEU A 88 10.61 21.14 13.07
CA LEU A 88 10.60 19.84 13.74
C LEU A 88 11.83 19.65 14.62
N LYS A 89 11.68 18.90 15.70
CA LYS A 89 12.76 18.49 16.62
C LYS A 89 13.80 17.63 15.90
N GLU A 90 13.33 16.75 15.00
CA GLU A 90 14.20 15.86 14.21
C GLU A 90 13.56 15.41 12.88
N MET A 91 14.35 14.73 12.06
CA MET A 91 13.88 14.13 10.81
C MET A 91 13.26 12.75 11.09
N TRP A 92 11.99 12.73 11.47
CA TRP A 92 11.23 11.54 11.84
C TRP A 92 11.22 10.49 10.73
N LYS A 93 11.25 9.21 11.14
CA LYS A 93 11.12 8.08 10.22
C LYS A 93 9.77 8.06 9.52
N SER A 94 9.67 7.26 8.45
CA SER A 94 8.40 7.04 7.76
C SER A 94 7.38 6.36 8.67
N PRO A 95 6.18 6.95 8.89
CA PRO A 95 5.12 6.28 9.63
C PRO A 95 4.73 4.94 9.02
N ASN A 96 4.66 4.87 7.69
CA ASN A 96 4.37 3.62 6.98
C ASN A 96 5.43 2.55 7.29
N GLY A 97 6.71 2.95 7.34
CA GLY A 97 7.81 2.05 7.71
C GLY A 97 7.66 1.53 9.14
N THR A 98 7.32 2.39 10.09
CA THR A 98 7.09 2.03 11.51
C THR A 98 5.89 1.09 11.65
N ILE A 99 4.74 1.44 11.06
CA ILE A 99 3.52 0.62 11.10
C ILE A 99 3.78 -0.77 10.49
N ARG A 100 4.39 -0.82 9.29
CA ARG A 100 4.73 -2.08 8.62
C ARG A 100 5.71 -2.93 9.41
N ALA A 101 6.67 -2.30 10.10
CA ALA A 101 7.61 -3.03 10.95
C ALA A 101 6.95 -3.63 12.20
N ILE A 102 5.88 -3.01 12.71
CA ILE A 102 5.12 -3.50 13.88
C ILE A 102 4.10 -4.55 13.47
N LEU A 103 3.37 -4.32 12.37
CA LEU A 103 2.33 -5.22 11.90
C LEU A 103 2.90 -6.43 11.15
N ASP A 104 4.07 -6.26 10.50
CA ASP A 104 4.61 -7.19 9.51
C ASP A 104 3.60 -7.47 8.37
N GLY A 105 3.91 -8.40 7.46
CA GLY A 105 2.94 -8.89 6.50
C GLY A 105 3.19 -8.44 5.05
N THR A 106 2.10 -8.37 4.31
CA THR A 106 2.11 -8.15 2.86
C THR A 106 1.24 -6.97 2.50
N VAL A 107 1.78 -6.07 1.67
CA VAL A 107 1.01 -4.96 1.09
C VAL A 107 0.49 -5.38 -0.29
N PHE A 108 -0.84 -5.45 -0.42
CA PHE A 108 -1.48 -5.67 -1.70
C PHE A 108 -1.91 -4.34 -2.31
N ARG A 109 -1.42 -4.04 -3.53
CA ARG A 109 -1.77 -2.85 -4.29
C ARG A 109 -2.49 -3.27 -5.57
N LYS A 110 -3.75 -2.84 -5.71
CA LYS A 110 -4.62 -3.21 -6.83
C LYS A 110 -5.13 -1.95 -7.54
N PRO A 111 -4.98 -1.83 -8.87
CA PRO A 111 -5.53 -0.70 -9.60
C PRO A 111 -7.06 -0.76 -9.63
N ILE A 112 -7.67 0.41 -9.50
CA ILE A 112 -9.11 0.61 -9.64
C ILE A 112 -9.38 0.85 -11.13
N LEU A 113 -10.07 -0.08 -11.76
CA LEU A 113 -10.48 0.05 -13.16
C LEU A 113 -11.85 0.72 -13.25
N VAL A 114 -11.98 1.65 -14.16
CA VAL A 114 -13.23 2.38 -14.44
C VAL A 114 -13.38 2.60 -15.93
N LYS A 115 -14.59 2.44 -16.44
CA LYS A 115 -14.88 2.67 -17.84
C LYS A 115 -14.60 4.12 -18.24
N GLY A 116 -13.95 4.30 -19.37
CA GLY A 116 -13.55 5.62 -19.87
C GLY A 116 -12.14 6.06 -19.45
N ILE A 117 -11.47 5.27 -18.60
CA ILE A 117 -10.05 5.44 -18.27
C ILE A 117 -9.32 4.17 -18.69
N GLU A 118 -8.58 4.25 -19.79
CA GLU A 118 -7.85 3.09 -20.32
C GLU A 118 -6.40 3.09 -19.86
N PRO A 119 -5.83 1.90 -19.58
CA PRO A 119 -4.41 1.78 -19.27
C PRO A 119 -3.54 2.27 -20.44
N ASN A 120 -2.40 2.88 -20.12
CA ASN A 120 -1.37 3.26 -21.12
C ASN A 120 -0.81 2.04 -21.84
N VAL A 121 -0.81 0.87 -21.19
CA VAL A 121 -0.47 -0.42 -21.81
C VAL A 121 -1.75 -1.05 -22.33
N ARG A 122 -1.95 -0.96 -23.64
CA ARG A 122 -3.20 -1.33 -24.33
C ARG A 122 -3.62 -2.80 -24.19
N THR A 123 -2.68 -3.68 -23.88
CA THR A 123 -2.93 -5.11 -23.65
C THR A 123 -3.59 -5.39 -22.32
N TRP A 124 -3.42 -4.54 -21.32
CA TRP A 124 -3.97 -4.75 -19.99
C TRP A 124 -5.48 -4.51 -19.97
N LYS A 125 -6.24 -5.58 -19.75
CA LYS A 125 -7.71 -5.59 -19.70
C LYS A 125 -8.24 -5.89 -18.30
N LYS A 126 -7.38 -6.44 -17.44
CA LYS A 126 -7.70 -6.83 -16.07
C LYS A 126 -6.68 -6.23 -15.11
N PRO A 127 -7.02 -6.01 -13.85
CA PRO A 127 -6.08 -5.47 -12.88
C PRO A 127 -4.88 -6.42 -12.70
N ILE A 128 -3.71 -5.85 -12.46
CA ILE A 128 -2.52 -6.56 -12.02
C ILE A 128 -2.27 -6.13 -10.58
N THR A 129 -2.39 -7.06 -9.64
CA THR A 129 -2.19 -6.78 -8.23
C THR A 129 -0.74 -7.01 -7.84
N ILE A 130 -0.06 -6.03 -7.26
CA ILE A 130 1.25 -6.25 -6.62
C ILE A 130 1.02 -6.74 -5.20
N ALA A 131 1.66 -7.86 -4.86
CA ALA A 131 1.85 -8.30 -3.48
C ALA A 131 3.28 -7.99 -3.08
N ARG A 132 3.47 -6.97 -2.22
CA ARG A 132 4.76 -6.49 -1.76
C ARG A 132 5.05 -7.03 -0.38
N HIS A 133 6.19 -7.68 -0.19
CA HIS A 133 6.70 -8.02 1.13
C HIS A 133 6.95 -6.74 1.95
N ALA A 134 6.39 -6.62 3.15
CA ALA A 134 6.47 -5.38 3.92
C ALA A 134 7.70 -5.29 4.83
N TYR A 135 8.62 -6.25 4.76
CA TYR A 135 9.78 -6.36 5.64
C TYR A 135 11.10 -6.43 4.86
N GLY A 136 12.21 -6.06 5.53
CA GLY A 136 13.57 -6.30 5.06
C GLY A 136 14.02 -5.42 3.89
N ASP A 137 14.97 -5.93 3.12
CA ASP A 137 15.64 -5.26 2.01
C ASP A 137 16.24 -3.90 2.44
N ILE A 138 16.27 -2.93 1.53
CA ILE A 138 16.82 -1.59 1.80
C ILE A 138 16.02 -0.81 2.86
N TYR A 139 14.77 -1.21 3.17
CA TYR A 139 13.93 -0.56 4.18
C TYR A 139 14.34 -0.90 5.62
N LYS A 140 15.19 -1.91 5.81
CA LYS A 140 15.81 -2.29 7.09
C LYS A 140 17.32 -2.50 6.92
N ASN A 141 17.97 -1.59 6.23
CA ASN A 141 19.40 -1.63 5.97
C ASN A 141 20.22 -1.01 7.11
N THR A 142 21.52 -1.29 7.05
CA THR A 142 22.57 -0.57 7.77
C THR A 142 23.58 -0.07 6.75
N GLU A 143 23.91 1.20 6.82
CA GLU A 143 24.84 1.84 5.87
C GLU A 143 26.10 2.33 6.57
N MET A 144 27.21 2.33 5.84
CA MET A 144 28.50 2.80 6.34
C MET A 144 29.24 3.56 5.24
N ILE A 145 29.66 4.79 5.55
CA ILE A 145 30.58 5.54 4.71
C ILE A 145 32.00 5.02 4.98
N ILE A 146 32.78 4.77 3.92
CA ILE A 146 34.15 4.32 3.97
C ILE A 146 35.03 5.50 3.57
N ASP A 147 35.84 6.00 4.52
CA ASP A 147 36.61 7.23 4.33
C ASP A 147 37.96 6.98 3.57
N GLY A 148 38.39 5.73 3.45
CA GLY A 148 39.66 5.40 2.80
C GLY A 148 39.91 3.91 2.61
N PRO A 149 41.15 3.49 2.31
CA PRO A 149 41.51 2.08 2.08
C PRO A 149 41.21 1.21 3.31
N GLY A 150 40.64 0.01 3.08
CA GLY A 150 40.32 -0.93 4.16
C GLY A 150 39.45 -2.08 3.70
N LYS A 151 39.05 -2.95 4.62
CA LYS A 151 38.21 -4.12 4.36
C LYS A 151 36.83 -3.98 5.04
N VAL A 152 35.80 -4.35 4.33
CA VAL A 152 34.47 -4.52 4.87
C VAL A 152 34.11 -6.00 4.86
N GLU A 153 33.64 -6.52 6.01
CA GLU A 153 33.24 -7.91 6.19
C GLU A 153 31.82 -7.98 6.77
N LEU A 154 31.07 -9.00 6.37
CA LEU A 154 29.90 -9.45 7.10
C LEU A 154 30.36 -10.45 8.17
N VAL A 155 29.98 -10.22 9.42
CA VAL A 155 30.30 -11.08 10.55
C VAL A 155 29.00 -11.54 11.20
N PHE A 156 28.82 -12.85 11.28
CA PHE A 156 27.76 -13.46 12.06
C PHE A 156 28.37 -14.12 13.29
N THR A 157 27.92 -13.73 14.47
CA THR A 157 28.32 -14.35 15.75
C THR A 157 27.10 -15.07 16.32
N ASP A 158 27.21 -16.38 16.48
CA ASP A 158 26.14 -17.19 17.07
C ASP A 158 26.01 -16.99 18.60
N SER A 159 24.99 -17.57 19.20
CA SER A 159 24.74 -17.47 20.66
C SER A 159 25.83 -18.11 21.53
N LYS A 160 26.75 -18.89 20.95
CA LYS A 160 27.88 -19.54 21.62
C LYS A 160 29.19 -18.77 21.42
N GLY A 161 29.17 -17.65 20.67
CA GLY A 161 30.31 -16.85 20.35
C GLY A 161 31.14 -17.32 19.14
N ASN A 162 30.65 -18.31 18.38
CA ASN A 162 31.35 -18.72 17.14
C ASN A 162 31.08 -17.70 16.04
N GLU A 163 32.13 -17.36 15.27
CA GLU A 163 32.02 -16.37 14.20
C GLU A 163 32.11 -17.01 12.81
N LYS A 164 31.27 -16.53 11.92
CA LYS A 164 31.37 -16.77 10.47
C LYS A 164 31.58 -15.43 9.80
N ARG A 165 32.66 -15.32 9.00
CA ARG A 165 33.04 -14.07 8.33
C ARG A 165 33.02 -14.24 6.81
N SER A 166 32.57 -13.20 6.11
CA SER A 166 32.58 -13.13 4.65
C SER A 166 33.08 -11.75 4.22
N LEU A 167 34.12 -11.69 3.42
CA LEU A 167 34.64 -10.45 2.85
C LEU A 167 33.61 -9.88 1.89
N VAL A 168 33.17 -8.65 2.13
CA VAL A 168 32.30 -7.90 1.20
C VAL A 168 33.18 -7.27 0.12
N HIS A 169 34.18 -6.46 0.53
CA HIS A 169 35.05 -5.78 -0.40
C HIS A 169 36.35 -5.28 0.28
N GLU A 170 37.42 -5.20 -0.49
CA GLU A 170 38.66 -4.53 -0.10
C GLU A 170 38.77 -3.19 -0.84
N PHE A 171 38.47 -2.11 -0.11
CA PHE A 171 38.51 -0.76 -0.64
C PHE A 171 39.90 -0.25 -0.83
N LYS A 172 40.19 0.35 -1.98
CA LYS A 172 41.46 1.05 -2.27
C LYS A 172 41.38 2.56 -2.02
N GLY A 173 40.22 3.08 -1.72
CA GLY A 173 39.89 4.47 -1.45
C GLY A 173 38.53 4.60 -0.78
N ALA A 174 37.99 5.82 -0.77
CA ALA A 174 36.66 6.09 -0.21
C ALA A 174 35.58 5.35 -0.95
N GLY A 175 34.45 5.06 -0.26
CA GLY A 175 33.29 4.37 -0.81
C GLY A 175 32.14 4.30 0.17
N ILE A 176 31.20 3.40 -0.10
CA ILE A 176 30.03 3.14 0.74
C ILE A 176 29.77 1.64 0.80
N ALA A 177 29.30 1.16 1.93
CA ALA A 177 28.84 -0.23 2.11
C ALA A 177 27.43 -0.24 2.70
N GLN A 178 26.64 -1.25 2.36
CA GLN A 178 25.30 -1.47 2.84
C GLN A 178 25.10 -2.94 3.21
N GLY A 179 24.50 -3.19 4.37
CA GLY A 179 24.03 -4.51 4.80
C GLY A 179 22.51 -4.57 4.80
N VAL A 180 21.94 -5.63 4.24
CA VAL A 180 20.49 -5.92 4.24
C VAL A 180 20.26 -7.29 4.85
N HIS A 181 19.05 -7.52 5.37
CA HIS A 181 18.67 -8.81 5.94
C HIS A 181 17.19 -9.12 5.70
N ASN A 182 16.85 -10.39 5.89
CA ASN A 182 15.46 -10.84 5.96
C ASN A 182 15.34 -11.97 6.98
N LEU A 183 14.14 -12.37 7.31
CA LEU A 183 13.82 -13.44 8.25
C LEU A 183 13.00 -14.52 7.55
N ASP A 184 13.37 -15.80 7.70
CA ASP A 184 12.63 -16.90 7.09
C ASP A 184 11.16 -16.89 7.50
N ALA A 185 10.85 -16.67 8.78
CA ALA A 185 9.48 -16.58 9.26
C ALA A 185 8.67 -15.44 8.59
N SER A 186 9.31 -14.29 8.28
CA SER A 186 8.65 -13.19 7.57
C SER A 186 8.44 -13.54 6.10
N ILE A 187 9.38 -14.23 5.46
CA ILE A 187 9.25 -14.72 4.07
C ILE A 187 8.12 -15.77 3.99
N GLU A 188 8.06 -16.70 4.94
CA GLU A 188 6.98 -17.71 5.03
C GLU A 188 5.60 -17.05 5.16
N SER A 189 5.49 -16.07 6.06
CA SER A 189 4.27 -15.28 6.23
C SER A 189 3.85 -14.57 4.95
N PHE A 190 4.82 -13.95 4.26
CA PHE A 190 4.60 -13.32 2.96
C PHE A 190 4.10 -14.32 1.91
N ALA A 191 4.73 -15.48 1.82
CA ALA A 191 4.32 -16.54 0.89
C ALA A 191 2.87 -16.98 1.14
N ARG A 192 2.53 -17.32 2.40
CA ARG A 192 1.17 -17.74 2.76
C ARG A 192 0.14 -16.65 2.48
N ALA A 193 0.45 -15.38 2.80
CA ALA A 193 -0.44 -14.26 2.48
C ALA A 193 -0.69 -14.15 0.97
N CYS A 194 0.34 -14.30 0.13
CA CYS A 194 0.20 -14.29 -1.32
C CYS A 194 -0.68 -15.45 -1.83
N PHE A 195 -0.46 -16.67 -1.35
CA PHE A 195 -1.25 -17.84 -1.76
C PHE A 195 -2.71 -17.74 -1.31
N GLU A 196 -2.97 -17.33 -0.05
CA GLU A 196 -4.35 -17.13 0.42
C GLU A 196 -5.07 -16.02 -0.35
N TYR A 197 -4.38 -14.93 -0.65
CA TYR A 197 -4.96 -13.85 -1.44
C TYR A 197 -5.29 -14.32 -2.86
N ALA A 198 -4.39 -15.09 -3.51
CA ALA A 198 -4.61 -15.67 -4.83
C ALA A 198 -5.86 -16.57 -4.85
N LEU A 199 -6.01 -17.46 -3.86
CA LEU A 199 -7.19 -18.31 -3.70
C LEU A 199 -8.47 -17.48 -3.50
N SER A 200 -8.42 -16.42 -2.69
CA SER A 200 -9.56 -15.54 -2.43
C SER A 200 -10.03 -14.78 -3.67
N GLN A 201 -9.09 -14.34 -4.51
CA GLN A 201 -9.37 -13.62 -5.74
C GLN A 201 -9.61 -14.55 -6.94
N LYS A 202 -9.24 -15.83 -6.84
CA LYS A 202 -9.21 -16.82 -7.93
C LYS A 202 -8.35 -16.32 -9.11
N GLU A 203 -7.20 -15.77 -8.78
CA GLU A 203 -6.22 -15.23 -9.73
C GLU A 203 -4.91 -15.99 -9.62
N ASP A 204 -4.19 -16.15 -10.75
CA ASP A 204 -2.84 -16.72 -10.75
C ASP A 204 -1.88 -15.92 -9.90
N LEU A 205 -0.88 -16.59 -9.33
CA LEU A 205 0.19 -15.96 -8.56
C LEU A 205 1.52 -16.08 -9.28
N TRP A 206 2.10 -14.95 -9.64
CA TRP A 206 3.46 -14.86 -10.17
C TRP A 206 4.39 -14.39 -9.04
N PHE A 207 5.50 -15.05 -8.86
CA PHE A 207 6.54 -14.63 -7.93
C PHE A 207 7.85 -14.42 -8.68
N ALA A 208 8.58 -13.35 -8.35
CA ALA A 208 9.81 -13.02 -9.05
C ALA A 208 10.90 -12.48 -8.13
N THR A 209 12.12 -12.98 -8.34
CA THR A 209 13.34 -12.51 -7.71
C THR A 209 14.51 -12.53 -8.71
N LYS A 210 15.73 -12.23 -8.29
CA LYS A 210 16.93 -12.36 -9.12
C LYS A 210 17.88 -13.44 -8.57
N ASP A 211 17.38 -14.65 -8.30
CA ASP A 211 18.08 -15.74 -7.65
C ASP A 211 19.35 -16.21 -8.39
N THR A 212 19.42 -16.00 -9.71
CA THR A 212 20.61 -16.30 -10.51
C THR A 212 21.80 -15.39 -10.20
N ILE A 213 21.55 -14.21 -9.64
CA ILE A 213 22.59 -13.24 -9.22
C ILE A 213 22.72 -13.24 -7.70
N SER A 214 21.62 -13.06 -6.98
CA SER A 214 21.55 -13.13 -5.53
C SER A 214 21.29 -14.57 -5.08
N LYS A 215 22.36 -15.40 -5.18
CA LYS A 215 22.28 -16.86 -5.07
C LYS A 215 21.97 -17.42 -3.70
N GLN A 216 21.95 -16.58 -2.67
CA GLN A 216 21.50 -16.94 -1.31
C GLN A 216 20.29 -16.14 -0.91
N TYR A 217 20.36 -14.83 -0.88
CA TYR A 217 19.29 -13.97 -0.41
C TYR A 217 17.99 -14.18 -1.22
N ASP A 218 18.05 -13.99 -2.54
CA ASP A 218 16.86 -14.15 -3.41
C ASP A 218 16.47 -15.63 -3.59
N HIS A 219 17.46 -16.53 -3.57
CA HIS A 219 17.21 -17.97 -3.68
C HIS A 219 16.45 -18.52 -2.47
N THR A 220 16.75 -18.04 -1.25
CA THR A 220 15.99 -18.40 -0.05
C THR A 220 14.52 -18.04 -0.18
N PHE A 221 14.19 -16.88 -0.74
CA PHE A 221 12.80 -16.51 -1.02
C PHE A 221 12.12 -17.50 -1.96
N LYS A 222 12.80 -17.87 -3.04
CA LYS A 222 12.29 -18.84 -4.01
C LYS A 222 12.01 -20.19 -3.38
N ASP A 223 12.98 -20.71 -2.62
CA ASP A 223 12.88 -22.03 -1.99
C ASP A 223 11.72 -22.07 -0.99
N ILE A 224 11.61 -21.06 -0.12
CA ILE A 224 10.51 -20.97 0.87
C ILE A 224 9.14 -20.92 0.17
N PHE A 225 9.00 -20.13 -0.90
CA PHE A 225 7.75 -20.09 -1.67
C PHE A 225 7.42 -21.43 -2.29
N GLU A 226 8.41 -22.11 -2.89
CA GLU A 226 8.21 -23.42 -3.52
C GLU A 226 7.85 -24.50 -2.50
N GLU A 227 8.55 -24.58 -1.35
CA GLU A 227 8.28 -25.52 -0.28
C GLU A 227 6.85 -25.36 0.29
N ILE A 228 6.44 -24.12 0.57
CA ILE A 228 5.10 -23.83 1.08
C ILE A 228 4.03 -24.13 0.03
N TYR A 229 4.25 -23.79 -1.23
CA TYR A 229 3.32 -24.10 -2.30
C TYR A 229 3.09 -25.61 -2.41
N GLU A 230 4.17 -26.39 -2.48
CA GLU A 230 4.09 -27.84 -2.62
C GLU A 230 3.40 -28.51 -1.41
N ALA A 231 3.73 -28.04 -0.19
CA ALA A 231 3.23 -28.66 1.03
C ALA A 231 1.77 -28.26 1.36
N GLU A 232 1.36 -27.02 1.10
CA GLU A 232 0.12 -26.45 1.65
C GLU A 232 -0.90 -26.01 0.58
N TYR A 233 -0.46 -25.64 -0.63
CA TYR A 233 -1.30 -24.89 -1.57
C TYR A 233 -1.55 -25.55 -2.93
N ARG A 234 -0.69 -26.44 -3.41
CA ARG A 234 -0.80 -27.04 -4.74
C ARG A 234 -2.21 -27.60 -5.01
N GLU A 235 -2.72 -28.48 -4.17
CA GLU A 235 -4.04 -29.08 -4.37
C GLU A 235 -5.17 -28.05 -4.35
N ARG A 236 -5.05 -27.00 -3.52
CA ARG A 236 -6.03 -25.91 -3.41
C ARG A 236 -6.07 -25.07 -4.68
N PHE A 237 -4.91 -24.80 -5.26
CA PHE A 237 -4.74 -24.08 -6.53
C PHE A 237 -5.32 -24.88 -7.69
N GLU A 238 -4.97 -26.16 -7.79
CA GLU A 238 -5.49 -27.08 -8.82
C GLU A 238 -7.03 -27.18 -8.78
N LYS A 239 -7.63 -27.30 -7.59
CA LYS A 239 -9.09 -27.32 -7.42
C LYS A 239 -9.79 -26.04 -7.90
N GLN A 240 -9.11 -24.90 -7.87
CA GLN A 240 -9.65 -23.62 -8.33
C GLN A 240 -9.22 -23.27 -9.77
N ASN A 241 -8.41 -24.10 -10.42
CA ASN A 241 -7.84 -23.88 -11.74
C ASN A 241 -7.07 -22.57 -11.85
N ILE A 242 -6.25 -22.28 -10.83
CA ILE A 242 -5.29 -21.17 -10.78
C ILE A 242 -3.88 -21.74 -10.63
N SER A 243 -2.88 -20.98 -11.05
CA SER A 243 -1.49 -21.43 -11.11
C SER A 243 -0.56 -20.57 -10.26
N TYR A 244 0.51 -21.19 -9.76
CA TYR A 244 1.69 -20.51 -9.21
C TYR A 244 2.82 -20.59 -10.22
N PHE A 245 3.50 -19.47 -10.45
CA PHE A 245 4.56 -19.35 -11.43
C PHE A 245 5.72 -18.52 -10.88
N TYR A 246 6.93 -19.11 -10.83
CA TYR A 246 8.15 -18.40 -10.49
C TYR A 246 8.96 -18.04 -11.73
N THR A 247 9.53 -16.84 -11.78
CA THR A 247 10.47 -16.41 -12.82
C THR A 247 11.46 -15.35 -12.31
N LEU A 248 12.47 -15.04 -13.13
CA LEU A 248 13.38 -13.92 -12.83
C LEU A 248 12.64 -12.58 -12.98
N ILE A 249 12.99 -11.60 -12.12
CA ILE A 249 12.29 -10.31 -12.07
C ILE A 249 12.31 -9.56 -13.40
N ASP A 250 13.41 -9.60 -14.15
CA ASP A 250 13.53 -9.00 -15.49
C ASP A 250 12.65 -9.72 -16.53
N ASP A 251 12.52 -11.05 -16.47
CA ASP A 251 11.59 -11.80 -17.32
C ASP A 251 10.13 -11.51 -16.92
N ALA A 252 9.85 -11.39 -15.60
CA ALA A 252 8.53 -11.00 -15.14
C ALA A 252 8.12 -9.63 -15.71
N VAL A 253 8.98 -8.62 -15.67
CA VAL A 253 8.70 -7.30 -16.26
C VAL A 253 8.32 -7.42 -17.74
N ALA A 254 9.09 -8.22 -18.52
CA ALA A 254 8.82 -8.40 -19.94
C ALA A 254 7.49 -9.13 -20.19
N ARG A 255 7.12 -10.11 -19.36
CA ARG A 255 5.85 -10.86 -19.44
C ARG A 255 4.67 -10.00 -19.05
N VAL A 256 4.78 -9.24 -17.96
CA VAL A 256 3.75 -8.30 -17.48
C VAL A 256 3.34 -7.33 -18.58
N MET A 257 4.31 -6.72 -19.28
CA MET A 257 4.06 -5.78 -20.37
C MET A 257 3.32 -6.40 -21.57
N LYS A 258 3.40 -7.72 -21.76
CA LYS A 258 2.75 -8.45 -22.85
C LYS A 258 1.45 -9.14 -22.43
N SER A 259 1.13 -9.14 -21.14
CA SER A 259 -0.04 -9.82 -20.57
C SER A 259 -1.33 -9.05 -20.81
N GLU A 260 -2.46 -9.70 -20.55
CA GLU A 260 -3.77 -9.04 -20.44
C GLU A 260 -4.08 -8.59 -19.01
N GLY A 261 -3.23 -8.89 -18.03
CA GLY A 261 -3.48 -8.73 -16.60
C GLY A 261 -4.31 -9.88 -16.02
N GLY A 262 -4.86 -9.67 -14.82
CA GLY A 262 -5.69 -10.66 -14.11
C GLY A 262 -4.87 -11.67 -13.31
N PHE A 263 -3.79 -11.22 -12.71
CA PHE A 263 -2.94 -12.03 -11.84
C PHE A 263 -2.35 -11.18 -10.72
N ILE A 264 -1.81 -11.87 -9.71
CA ILE A 264 -1.09 -11.26 -8.59
C ILE A 264 0.40 -11.43 -8.87
N TRP A 265 1.15 -10.33 -8.73
CA TRP A 265 2.60 -10.35 -8.87
C TRP A 265 3.27 -10.09 -7.51
N ALA A 266 3.79 -11.16 -6.90
CA ALA A 266 4.51 -11.09 -5.65
C ALA A 266 5.96 -10.63 -5.87
N CYS A 267 6.39 -9.67 -5.08
CA CYS A 267 7.69 -9.03 -5.16
C CYS A 267 8.27 -8.82 -3.76
N LYS A 268 9.60 -8.88 -3.64
CA LYS A 268 10.32 -8.42 -2.44
C LYS A 268 9.99 -6.94 -2.17
N ASN A 269 10.40 -6.44 -1.01
CA ASN A 269 9.99 -5.11 -0.53
C ASN A 269 10.31 -3.98 -1.52
N TYR A 270 11.57 -3.83 -1.93
CA TYR A 270 11.97 -2.78 -2.86
C TYR A 270 11.42 -2.99 -4.27
N ASP A 271 11.50 -4.21 -4.79
CA ASP A 271 10.96 -4.55 -6.11
C ASP A 271 9.45 -4.24 -6.17
N GLY A 272 8.71 -4.60 -5.12
CA GLY A 272 7.27 -4.35 -5.02
C GLY A 272 6.91 -2.88 -4.92
N ASP A 273 7.75 -2.06 -4.27
CA ASP A 273 7.54 -0.62 -4.22
C ASP A 273 7.63 0.01 -5.62
N VAL A 274 8.74 -0.25 -6.30
CA VAL A 274 9.00 0.30 -7.64
C VAL A 274 7.98 -0.21 -8.66
N MET A 275 7.70 -1.52 -8.65
CA MET A 275 6.78 -2.12 -9.61
C MET A 275 5.34 -1.69 -9.40
N SER A 276 4.90 -1.47 -8.17
CA SER A 276 3.53 -0.99 -7.92
C SER A 276 3.33 0.44 -8.41
N ASP A 277 4.31 1.32 -8.26
CA ASP A 277 4.24 2.70 -8.75
C ASP A 277 4.28 2.75 -10.30
N MET A 278 5.11 1.89 -10.91
CA MET A 278 5.12 1.73 -12.37
C MET A 278 3.76 1.27 -12.89
N LEU A 279 3.18 0.22 -12.30
CA LEU A 279 1.87 -0.30 -12.70
C LEU A 279 0.76 0.73 -12.50
N SER A 280 0.77 1.42 -11.37
CA SER A 280 -0.20 2.48 -11.08
C SER A 280 -0.19 3.57 -12.15
N SER A 281 1.01 4.05 -12.50
CA SER A 281 1.19 5.04 -13.56
C SER A 281 0.74 4.52 -14.92
N ALA A 282 0.99 3.25 -15.20
CA ALA A 282 0.60 2.61 -16.46
C ALA A 282 -0.91 2.31 -16.53
N PHE A 283 -1.59 2.10 -15.41
CA PHE A 283 -3.05 2.02 -15.35
C PHE A 283 -3.76 3.39 -15.39
N GLY A 284 -3.00 4.49 -15.35
CA GLY A 284 -3.50 5.84 -15.60
C GLY A 284 -3.22 6.85 -14.49
N SER A 285 -3.47 6.55 -13.23
CA SER A 285 -3.26 7.48 -12.12
C SER A 285 -2.90 6.75 -10.83
N LEU A 286 -1.91 7.27 -10.11
CA LEU A 286 -1.54 6.79 -8.77
C LEU A 286 -2.71 6.91 -7.77
N ALA A 287 -3.61 7.88 -7.99
CA ALA A 287 -4.83 8.05 -7.19
C ALA A 287 -5.93 7.01 -7.50
N MET A 288 -5.68 6.09 -8.42
CA MET A 288 -6.54 4.95 -8.75
C MET A 288 -5.94 3.61 -8.29
N MET A 289 -5.10 3.63 -7.25
CA MET A 289 -4.47 2.43 -6.68
C MET A 289 -4.89 2.26 -5.22
N THR A 290 -5.55 1.15 -4.91
CA THR A 290 -5.81 0.74 -3.52
C THR A 290 -4.55 0.14 -2.91
N SER A 291 -4.41 0.23 -1.60
CA SER A 291 -3.34 -0.39 -0.83
C SER A 291 -3.91 -0.98 0.46
N VAL A 292 -3.62 -2.24 0.74
CA VAL A 292 -3.97 -2.89 2.00
C VAL A 292 -2.78 -3.68 2.53
N LEU A 293 -2.39 -3.41 3.76
CA LEU A 293 -1.46 -4.25 4.50
C LEU A 293 -2.26 -5.35 5.21
N VAL A 294 -1.88 -6.60 4.98
CA VAL A 294 -2.42 -7.78 5.66
C VAL A 294 -1.32 -8.38 6.52
N SER A 295 -1.51 -8.35 7.83
CA SER A 295 -0.53 -8.90 8.76
C SER A 295 -0.69 -10.42 8.94
N PRO A 296 0.37 -11.15 9.39
CA PRO A 296 0.27 -12.57 9.73
C PRO A 296 -0.78 -12.88 10.79
N ASP A 297 -1.01 -11.92 11.69
CA ASP A 297 -1.97 -12.02 12.80
C ASP A 297 -3.42 -11.74 12.35
N GLY A 298 -3.66 -11.52 11.06
CA GLY A 298 -4.99 -11.26 10.50
C GLY A 298 -5.49 -9.84 10.71
N CYS A 299 -4.60 -8.86 10.88
CA CYS A 299 -4.93 -7.43 10.90
C CYS A 299 -4.85 -6.84 9.51
N TYR A 300 -5.66 -5.80 9.27
CA TYR A 300 -5.76 -5.11 7.98
C TYR A 300 -5.60 -3.61 8.17
N GLU A 301 -4.71 -3.00 7.40
CA GLU A 301 -4.58 -1.55 7.34
C GLU A 301 -4.76 -1.10 5.89
N TYR A 302 -5.80 -0.29 5.67
CA TYR A 302 -6.20 0.23 4.36
C TYR A 302 -5.70 1.66 4.18
N GLU A 303 -5.01 1.94 3.08
CA GLU A 303 -4.52 3.27 2.74
C GLU A 303 -4.65 3.56 1.24
N ALA A 304 -4.52 4.81 0.84
CA ALA A 304 -4.26 5.18 -0.55
C ALA A 304 -2.78 5.00 -0.85
N ALA A 305 -2.43 4.50 -2.04
CA ALA A 305 -1.04 4.30 -2.43
C ALA A 305 -0.27 5.60 -2.72
N HIS A 306 -0.96 6.75 -2.85
CA HIS A 306 -0.37 8.06 -3.14
C HIS A 306 0.04 8.81 -1.86
N GLY A 307 0.87 9.86 -2.03
CA GLY A 307 1.30 10.76 -0.94
C GLY A 307 0.27 11.85 -0.62
N THR A 308 0.71 12.86 0.13
CA THR A 308 -0.14 13.91 0.75
C THR A 308 -0.65 14.99 -0.22
N VAL A 309 -0.26 14.96 -1.50
CA VAL A 309 -0.64 15.92 -2.55
C VAL A 309 -0.29 17.38 -2.18
N GLN A 310 0.96 17.57 -1.74
CA GLN A 310 1.53 18.85 -1.27
C GLN A 310 1.23 20.03 -2.18
N ARG A 311 1.41 19.89 -3.51
CA ARG A 311 1.21 20.98 -4.45
C ARG A 311 -0.21 21.54 -4.43
N HIS A 312 -1.23 20.70 -4.28
CA HIS A 312 -2.61 21.11 -4.17
C HIS A 312 -2.91 21.71 -2.79
N TYR A 313 -2.26 21.22 -1.74
CA TYR A 313 -2.40 21.79 -0.40
C TYR A 313 -1.97 23.26 -0.35
N TYR A 314 -0.84 23.62 -0.96
CA TYR A 314 -0.40 25.01 -1.01
C TYR A 314 -1.31 25.92 -1.85
N LYS A 315 -1.98 25.40 -2.87
CA LYS A 315 -3.03 26.12 -3.58
C LYS A 315 -4.26 26.32 -2.70
N TYR A 316 -4.69 25.27 -2.02
CA TYR A 316 -5.82 25.33 -1.08
C TYR A 316 -5.61 26.37 0.02
N LEU A 317 -4.40 26.46 0.59
CA LEU A 317 -4.06 27.47 1.61
C LEU A 317 -4.15 28.91 1.09
N LYS A 318 -4.04 29.11 -0.22
CA LYS A 318 -4.22 30.42 -0.88
C LYS A 318 -5.69 30.71 -1.26
N GLY A 319 -6.61 29.81 -0.91
CA GLY A 319 -8.01 29.90 -1.32
C GLY A 319 -8.27 29.53 -2.80
N GLU A 320 -7.29 28.91 -3.47
CA GLU A 320 -7.45 28.44 -4.85
C GLU A 320 -8.22 27.11 -4.87
N SER A 321 -9.13 26.97 -5.83
CA SER A 321 -9.80 25.67 -6.08
C SER A 321 -8.80 24.63 -6.58
N THR A 322 -8.93 23.39 -6.10
CA THR A 322 -8.08 22.26 -6.50
C THR A 322 -8.93 21.08 -6.96
N SER A 323 -8.43 20.35 -7.95
CA SER A 323 -9.03 19.12 -8.45
C SER A 323 -8.15 17.94 -8.06
N SER A 324 -8.15 17.63 -6.76
CA SER A 324 -7.42 16.47 -6.21
C SER A 324 -8.31 15.23 -6.28
N ASN A 325 -7.78 14.15 -6.82
CA ASN A 325 -8.46 12.88 -6.94
C ASN A 325 -8.54 12.19 -5.56
N SER A 326 -9.74 11.90 -5.10
CA SER A 326 -10.02 11.27 -3.80
C SER A 326 -10.38 9.78 -3.90
N VAL A 327 -10.38 9.19 -5.10
CA VAL A 327 -10.89 7.82 -5.34
C VAL A 327 -10.18 6.80 -4.47
N ALA A 328 -8.85 6.75 -4.47
CA ALA A 328 -8.11 5.78 -3.67
C ALA A 328 -8.36 5.95 -2.15
N THR A 329 -8.55 7.19 -1.67
CA THR A 329 -8.89 7.46 -0.27
C THR A 329 -10.31 6.98 0.07
N ILE A 330 -11.28 7.18 -0.83
CA ILE A 330 -12.64 6.64 -0.68
C ILE A 330 -12.60 5.12 -0.62
N PHE A 331 -11.81 4.48 -1.50
CA PHE A 331 -11.65 3.03 -1.52
C PHE A 331 -10.88 2.47 -0.31
N ALA A 332 -9.97 3.24 0.30
CA ALA A 332 -9.38 2.88 1.57
C ALA A 332 -10.45 2.83 2.68
N TRP A 333 -11.31 3.83 2.76
CA TRP A 333 -12.43 3.85 3.70
C TRP A 333 -13.42 2.72 3.45
N SER A 334 -13.87 2.53 2.22
CA SER A 334 -14.82 1.45 1.88
C SER A 334 -14.24 0.07 2.17
N GLY A 335 -12.95 -0.15 1.86
CA GLY A 335 -12.24 -1.40 2.17
C GLY A 335 -12.20 -1.69 3.68
N ALA A 336 -11.86 -0.69 4.49
CA ALA A 336 -11.84 -0.82 5.95
C ALA A 336 -13.23 -1.08 6.54
N LEU A 337 -14.26 -0.36 6.07
CA LEU A 337 -15.65 -0.56 6.50
C LEU A 337 -16.17 -1.94 6.09
N ARG A 338 -15.89 -2.39 4.86
CA ARG A 338 -16.23 -3.73 4.39
C ARG A 338 -15.59 -4.79 5.27
N LYS A 339 -14.29 -4.69 5.50
CA LYS A 339 -13.57 -5.66 6.35
C LYS A 339 -14.11 -5.68 7.77
N ARG A 340 -14.41 -4.53 8.34
CA ARG A 340 -15.03 -4.45 9.66
C ARG A 340 -16.43 -5.09 9.67
N GLY A 341 -17.22 -4.84 8.61
CA GLY A 341 -18.52 -5.47 8.43
C GLY A 341 -18.47 -7.00 8.31
N GLU A 342 -17.47 -7.52 7.58
CA GLU A 342 -17.21 -8.96 7.47
C GLU A 342 -16.86 -9.58 8.83
N LEU A 343 -15.94 -8.96 9.58
CA LEU A 343 -15.49 -9.48 10.88
C LEU A 343 -16.59 -9.41 11.96
N ASP A 344 -17.46 -8.41 11.90
CA ASP A 344 -18.55 -8.23 12.86
C ASP A 344 -19.89 -8.88 12.41
N ASN A 345 -19.90 -9.55 11.23
CA ASN A 345 -21.12 -10.10 10.61
C ASN A 345 -22.24 -9.03 10.43
N LEU A 346 -21.86 -7.87 9.92
CA LEU A 346 -22.74 -6.73 9.63
C LEU A 346 -22.91 -6.57 8.11
N PRO A 347 -23.83 -7.29 7.47
CA PRO A 347 -24.03 -7.22 6.02
C PRO A 347 -24.38 -5.82 5.51
N ASP A 348 -25.14 -5.03 6.27
CA ASP A 348 -25.50 -3.66 5.90
C ASP A 348 -24.26 -2.76 5.74
N LEU A 349 -23.23 -2.97 6.56
CA LEU A 349 -21.96 -2.21 6.46
C LEU A 349 -21.15 -2.65 5.23
N VAL A 350 -21.16 -3.94 4.91
CA VAL A 350 -20.57 -4.48 3.68
C VAL A 350 -21.27 -3.93 2.44
N ASP A 351 -22.60 -3.94 2.43
CA ASP A 351 -23.40 -3.41 1.33
C ASP A 351 -23.20 -1.90 1.15
N PHE A 352 -23.10 -1.15 2.25
CA PHE A 352 -22.78 0.27 2.19
C PHE A 352 -21.42 0.52 1.54
N ALA A 353 -20.39 -0.22 1.92
CA ALA A 353 -19.06 -0.10 1.32
C ALA A 353 -19.09 -0.37 -0.20
N ASN A 354 -19.83 -1.39 -0.62
CA ASN A 354 -20.01 -1.71 -2.05
C ASN A 354 -20.76 -0.62 -2.81
N ARG A 355 -21.81 -0.03 -2.20
CA ARG A 355 -22.55 1.09 -2.79
C ARG A 355 -21.70 2.33 -2.92
N LEU A 356 -20.85 2.62 -1.93
CA LEU A 356 -19.93 3.76 -1.96
C LEU A 356 -18.91 3.65 -3.12
N GLU A 357 -18.31 2.47 -3.30
CA GLU A 357 -17.43 2.22 -4.43
C GLU A 357 -18.18 2.35 -5.77
N LYS A 358 -19.34 1.74 -5.86
CA LYS A 358 -20.18 1.84 -7.07
C LYS A 358 -20.55 3.28 -7.39
N ALA A 359 -21.00 4.07 -6.42
CA ALA A 359 -21.36 5.48 -6.62
C ALA A 359 -20.15 6.29 -7.11
N THR A 360 -18.95 5.98 -6.60
CA THR A 360 -17.69 6.62 -7.04
C THR A 360 -17.39 6.30 -8.50
N LEU A 361 -17.43 5.03 -8.88
CA LEU A 361 -17.20 4.59 -10.26
C LEU A 361 -18.27 5.15 -11.22
N ASP A 362 -19.55 5.04 -10.87
CA ASP A 362 -20.66 5.56 -11.66
C ASP A 362 -20.57 7.09 -11.88
N THR A 363 -19.94 7.82 -10.95
CA THR A 363 -19.70 9.26 -11.12
C THR A 363 -18.67 9.51 -12.21
N ILE A 364 -17.56 8.79 -12.19
CA ILE A 364 -16.51 8.90 -13.23
C ILE A 364 -17.07 8.44 -14.59
N GLU A 365 -17.76 7.31 -14.64
CA GLU A 365 -18.34 6.75 -15.87
C GLU A 365 -19.42 7.65 -16.49
N SER A 366 -20.07 8.50 -15.69
CA SER A 366 -20.99 9.53 -16.18
C SER A 366 -20.28 10.77 -16.77
N GLY A 367 -18.96 10.76 -16.85
CA GLY A 367 -18.15 11.88 -17.38
C GLY A 367 -17.79 12.94 -16.32
N LYS A 368 -18.16 12.78 -15.07
CA LYS A 368 -17.84 13.71 -13.97
C LYS A 368 -16.62 13.24 -13.21
N MET A 369 -15.50 13.96 -13.30
CA MET A 369 -14.23 13.48 -12.77
C MET A 369 -13.27 14.62 -12.44
N THR A 370 -12.19 14.29 -11.73
CA THR A 370 -11.10 15.22 -11.41
C THR A 370 -10.18 15.44 -12.61
N GLY A 371 -9.38 16.50 -12.55
CA GLY A 371 -8.56 16.94 -13.68
C GLY A 371 -7.52 15.94 -14.16
N ASP A 372 -6.95 15.13 -13.25
CA ASP A 372 -6.02 14.06 -13.59
C ASP A 372 -6.69 12.95 -14.42
N LEU A 373 -7.90 12.54 -14.05
CA LEU A 373 -8.69 11.55 -14.81
C LEU A 373 -9.18 12.13 -16.13
N GLY A 374 -9.63 13.39 -16.14
CA GLY A 374 -10.06 14.05 -17.36
C GLY A 374 -8.97 14.16 -18.43
N ALA A 375 -7.71 14.29 -18.00
CA ALA A 375 -6.57 14.36 -18.91
C ALA A 375 -6.28 13.03 -19.64
N ILE A 376 -6.75 11.90 -19.12
CA ILE A 376 -6.52 10.55 -19.66
C ILE A 376 -7.81 9.82 -20.06
N SER A 377 -8.96 10.50 -19.91
CA SER A 377 -10.27 9.93 -20.24
C SER A 377 -10.48 9.86 -21.75
N ASN A 378 -11.11 8.78 -22.21
CA ASN A 378 -11.57 8.61 -23.60
C ASN A 378 -13.09 8.85 -23.77
N LEU A 379 -13.77 9.34 -22.73
CA LEU A 379 -15.19 9.71 -22.82
C LEU A 379 -15.37 11.00 -23.62
N GLU A 380 -16.39 11.07 -24.46
CA GLU A 380 -16.66 12.22 -25.33
C GLU A 380 -17.12 13.47 -24.56
N ASN A 381 -17.91 13.30 -23.50
CA ASN A 381 -18.48 14.40 -22.72
C ASN A 381 -17.99 14.31 -21.27
N ILE A 382 -16.93 15.06 -20.95
CA ILE A 382 -16.39 15.12 -19.60
C ILE A 382 -16.62 16.48 -18.97
N GLN A 383 -16.90 16.49 -17.67
CA GLN A 383 -16.97 17.65 -16.81
C GLN A 383 -15.87 17.52 -15.76
N ILE A 384 -14.88 18.41 -15.81
CA ILE A 384 -13.85 18.47 -14.79
C ILE A 384 -14.41 19.14 -13.55
N LEU A 385 -14.33 18.45 -12.42
CA LEU A 385 -14.81 18.91 -11.13
C LEU A 385 -13.62 19.23 -10.21
N ASN A 386 -13.81 20.19 -9.31
CA ASN A 386 -12.90 20.34 -8.19
C ASN A 386 -13.14 19.22 -7.16
N SER A 387 -12.28 19.15 -6.14
CA SER A 387 -12.32 18.07 -5.15
C SER A 387 -13.62 17.98 -4.37
N GLU A 388 -14.18 19.14 -3.98
CA GLU A 388 -15.45 19.22 -3.23
C GLU A 388 -16.64 18.84 -4.12
N GLU A 389 -16.72 19.42 -5.32
CA GLU A 389 -17.76 19.08 -6.31
C GLU A 389 -17.78 17.58 -6.63
N PHE A 390 -16.59 16.97 -6.78
CA PHE A 390 -16.48 15.53 -7.08
C PHE A 390 -17.05 14.68 -5.94
N ILE A 391 -16.69 14.96 -4.69
CA ILE A 391 -17.22 14.27 -3.51
C ILE A 391 -18.74 14.47 -3.41
N HIS A 392 -19.21 15.68 -3.65
CA HIS A 392 -20.64 16.00 -3.63
C HIS A 392 -21.45 15.25 -4.72
N GLU A 393 -20.90 15.09 -5.93
CA GLU A 393 -21.55 14.29 -6.98
C GLU A 393 -21.63 12.80 -6.63
N ILE A 394 -20.62 12.26 -5.92
CA ILE A 394 -20.65 10.90 -5.38
C ILE A 394 -21.77 10.79 -4.31
N ALA A 395 -21.87 11.77 -3.40
CA ALA A 395 -22.89 11.80 -2.36
C ALA A 395 -24.31 11.80 -2.94
N LYS A 396 -24.55 12.50 -4.05
CA LYS A 396 -25.84 12.49 -4.76
C LYS A 396 -26.23 11.11 -5.29
N LYS A 397 -25.25 10.31 -5.70
CA LYS A 397 -25.49 8.94 -6.22
C LYS A 397 -25.64 7.91 -5.10
N LEU A 398 -25.15 8.23 -3.91
CA LEU A 398 -25.20 7.36 -2.75
C LEU A 398 -26.56 7.43 -2.03
N ASN A 399 -27.26 8.58 -2.13
CA ASN A 399 -28.62 8.81 -1.63
C ASN A 399 -29.66 8.22 -2.58
#